data_2c2a61c88cfd11dfba17d18d18d3b83c
#
_entry.id   2c2a61c88cfd11dfba17d18d18d3b83c
#
_cell.length_a   1.000
_cell.length_b   1.000
_cell.length_c   1.000
_cell.angle_alpha   90.00
_cell.angle_beta   90.00
_cell.angle_gamma   90.00
#
_symmetry.space_group_name_H-M   'P 1'
#
loop_
_entity.id
_entity.type
_entity.pdbx_description
1 polymer ?
#
loop_
_entity_poly.entity_id
_entity_poly.type
_entity_poly.pdbx_seq_one_letter_code
_entity_poly.pdbx_strand_id
1 'polypeptide(L)'
;MKTPTGIVEITSDEERELLRLPPKPELPKYSSQLINLANQFAQGTRPKVVGQMSELIKEFRKSGGKTFEDWKKWYLRKYPKAIDEATRKIWDMLGKFKEALEHLNEEDVRKWVEDLVLVKTYEGLMLQEAILKKVAEEVGAGYRLATPEEESKGIDGVIILKNREIPVSIKPKTYVMQERHLPEELKGYLIVYEKKKNKIVIDYSPVLTAL
;
A
#
# COMPACT_ATOMS: atom_id res chain seq x y z
N MET A 1 14.19 -43.17 15.07
CA MET A 1 14.19 -42.30 13.86
C MET A 1 12.83 -41.61 13.81
N LYS A 2 12.77 -40.25 13.73
CA LYS A 2 11.50 -39.54 13.53
C LYS A 2 11.04 -39.73 12.09
N THR A 3 9.78 -40.13 11.89
CA THR A 3 9.17 -40.22 10.56
C THR A 3 9.18 -38.82 9.91
N PRO A 4 9.68 -38.68 8.66
CA PRO A 4 9.67 -37.39 7.96
C PRO A 4 8.24 -36.87 7.85
N THR A 5 7.98 -35.65 8.34
CA THR A 5 6.65 -35.01 8.30
C THR A 5 6.42 -34.20 7.00
N GLY A 6 7.43 -34.08 6.16
CA GLY A 6 7.41 -33.23 4.97
C GLY A 6 7.58 -31.72 5.26
N ILE A 7 7.68 -31.36 6.53
CA ILE A 7 7.87 -29.96 6.98
C ILE A 7 9.18 -29.91 7.78
N VAL A 8 10.02 -28.94 7.46
CA VAL A 8 11.23 -28.61 8.21
C VAL A 8 11.24 -27.11 8.54
N GLU A 9 11.60 -26.79 9.76
CA GLU A 9 11.78 -25.40 10.20
C GLU A 9 13.26 -25.16 10.40
N ILE A 10 13.73 -24.01 9.92
CA ILE A 10 15.11 -23.52 10.16
C ILE A 10 15.02 -22.17 10.88
N THR A 11 15.86 -21.96 11.87
CA THR A 11 15.97 -20.66 12.54
C THR A 11 16.71 -19.65 11.64
N SER A 12 16.57 -18.35 11.93
CA SER A 12 17.30 -17.31 11.20
C SER A 12 18.82 -17.46 11.34
N ASP A 13 19.30 -18.03 12.43
CA ASP A 13 20.75 -18.25 12.64
C ASP A 13 21.22 -19.44 11.79
N GLU A 14 20.47 -20.55 11.77
CA GLU A 14 20.73 -21.68 10.87
C GLU A 14 20.67 -21.27 9.39
N GLU A 15 19.70 -20.44 8.97
CA GLU A 15 19.66 -19.89 7.62
C GLU A 15 20.94 -19.12 7.28
N ARG A 16 21.43 -18.27 8.19
CA ARG A 16 22.65 -17.50 7.97
C ARG A 16 23.88 -18.36 7.90
N GLU A 17 23.95 -19.40 8.73
CA GLU A 17 25.02 -20.39 8.69
C GLU A 17 25.03 -21.17 7.37
N LEU A 18 23.88 -21.71 6.94
CA LEU A 18 23.73 -22.41 5.69
C LEU A 18 24.12 -21.56 4.46
N LEU A 19 23.80 -20.27 4.49
CA LEU A 19 24.10 -19.31 3.42
C LEU A 19 25.49 -18.67 3.59
N ARG A 20 26.20 -18.95 4.68
CA ARG A 20 27.50 -18.34 5.04
C ARG A 20 27.46 -16.81 5.03
N LEU A 21 26.39 -16.25 5.59
CA LEU A 21 26.20 -14.81 5.69
C LEU A 21 26.95 -14.22 6.88
N PRO A 22 27.36 -12.92 6.83
CA PRO A 22 27.91 -12.24 7.98
C PRO A 22 26.86 -12.11 9.10
N PRO A 23 27.29 -11.86 10.35
CA PRO A 23 26.37 -11.60 11.45
C PRO A 23 25.37 -10.50 11.11
N LYS A 24 24.16 -10.61 11.66
CA LYS A 24 23.16 -9.55 11.49
C LYS A 24 23.66 -8.27 12.19
N PRO A 25 23.60 -7.09 11.53
CA PRO A 25 24.00 -5.84 12.17
C PRO A 25 23.11 -5.55 13.38
N GLU A 26 23.73 -5.26 14.51
CA GLU A 26 23.03 -4.78 15.69
C GLU A 26 22.73 -3.28 15.53
N LEU A 27 21.48 -2.93 15.68
CA LEU A 27 21.03 -1.54 15.58
C LEU A 27 20.25 -1.17 16.85
N PRO A 28 20.33 0.09 17.29
CA PRO A 28 19.53 0.57 18.41
C PRO A 28 18.04 0.32 18.18
N LYS A 29 17.27 0.24 19.28
CA LYS A 29 15.82 0.03 19.22
C LYS A 29 15.16 1.09 18.32
N TYR A 30 14.22 0.66 17.48
CA TYR A 30 13.49 1.46 16.47
C TYR A 30 14.34 1.98 15.29
N SER A 31 15.67 1.83 15.28
CA SER A 31 16.51 2.33 14.18
C SER A 31 16.16 1.70 12.83
N SER A 32 15.88 0.39 12.81
CA SER A 32 15.50 -0.30 11.56
C SER A 32 14.26 0.30 10.91
N GLN A 33 13.24 0.62 11.72
CA GLN A 33 11.99 1.22 11.24
C GLN A 33 12.23 2.63 10.69
N LEU A 34 13.01 3.44 11.41
CA LEU A 34 13.38 4.79 10.98
C LEU A 34 14.21 4.78 9.71
N ILE A 35 15.20 3.88 9.61
CA ILE A 35 16.03 3.73 8.41
C ILE A 35 15.17 3.29 7.21
N ASN A 36 14.26 2.34 7.40
CA ASN A 36 13.35 1.90 6.35
C ASN A 36 12.43 3.03 5.87
N LEU A 37 11.85 3.80 6.80
CA LEU A 37 11.03 4.96 6.48
C LEU A 37 11.85 6.01 5.71
N ALA A 38 13.04 6.35 6.21
CA ALA A 38 13.94 7.28 5.55
C ALA A 38 14.33 6.80 4.14
N ASN A 39 14.59 5.51 3.96
CA ASN A 39 14.89 4.92 2.66
C ASN A 39 13.71 5.05 1.68
N GLN A 40 12.47 4.84 2.14
CA GLN A 40 11.27 5.02 1.31
C GLN A 40 11.16 6.45 0.79
N PHE A 41 11.34 7.45 1.64
CA PHE A 41 11.29 8.87 1.27
C PHE A 41 12.47 9.30 0.40
N ALA A 42 13.70 8.92 0.77
CA ALA A 42 14.92 9.24 0.03
C ALA A 42 15.08 8.44 -1.26
N GLN A 43 14.35 7.33 -1.40
CA GLN A 43 14.50 6.38 -2.50
C GLN A 43 15.96 5.89 -2.65
N GLY A 44 16.65 5.73 -1.51
CA GLY A 44 18.09 5.46 -1.45
C GLY A 44 18.47 4.15 -2.11
N THR A 45 17.66 3.09 -1.96
CA THR A 45 17.90 1.77 -2.55
C THR A 45 17.07 1.49 -3.80
N ARG A 46 16.64 2.53 -4.54
CA ARG A 46 15.97 2.32 -5.84
C ARG A 46 16.91 1.78 -6.91
N PRO A 47 16.38 1.06 -7.94
CA PRO A 47 17.19 0.43 -8.99
C PRO A 47 18.21 1.36 -9.66
N LYS A 48 17.89 2.63 -9.83
CA LYS A 48 18.82 3.62 -10.42
C LYS A 48 20.06 3.91 -9.54
N VAL A 49 20.02 3.57 -8.26
CA VAL A 49 21.13 3.76 -7.30
C VAL A 49 21.89 2.45 -7.10
N VAL A 50 21.16 1.37 -6.77
CA VAL A 50 21.76 0.10 -6.36
C VAL A 50 21.66 -1.01 -7.42
N GLY A 51 21.05 -0.72 -8.59
CA GLY A 51 20.78 -1.70 -9.62
C GLY A 51 19.48 -2.46 -9.44
N GLN A 52 18.96 -3.04 -10.52
CA GLN A 52 17.73 -3.83 -10.49
C GLN A 52 18.02 -5.25 -10.01
N MET A 53 17.47 -5.65 -8.88
CA MET A 53 17.80 -6.92 -8.21
C MET A 53 17.64 -8.15 -9.11
N SER A 54 16.56 -8.22 -9.90
CA SER A 54 16.33 -9.36 -10.80
C SER A 54 17.39 -9.49 -11.91
N GLU A 55 17.93 -8.37 -12.36
CA GLU A 55 19.01 -8.33 -13.37
C GLU A 55 20.36 -8.68 -12.72
N LEU A 56 20.63 -8.11 -11.55
CA LEU A 56 21.84 -8.37 -10.78
C LEU A 56 22.01 -9.87 -10.47
N ILE A 57 20.95 -10.54 -10.03
CA ILE A 57 20.98 -11.97 -9.75
C ILE A 57 21.29 -12.78 -11.01
N LYS A 58 20.68 -12.44 -12.15
CA LYS A 58 20.94 -13.11 -13.44
C LYS A 58 22.39 -12.95 -13.88
N GLU A 59 22.91 -11.74 -13.80
CA GLU A 59 24.28 -11.43 -14.20
C GLU A 59 25.32 -12.07 -13.26
N PHE A 60 25.08 -12.02 -11.94
CA PHE A 60 25.95 -12.69 -10.97
C PHE A 60 26.03 -14.21 -11.21
N ARG A 61 24.90 -14.87 -11.47
CA ARG A 61 24.89 -16.29 -11.81
C ARG A 61 25.70 -16.59 -13.07
N LYS A 62 25.62 -15.75 -14.09
CA LYS A 62 26.42 -15.87 -15.32
C LYS A 62 27.92 -15.68 -15.08
N SER A 63 28.31 -14.92 -14.05
CA SER A 63 29.73 -14.75 -13.68
C SER A 63 30.36 -15.95 -12.99
N GLY A 64 29.58 -17.00 -12.68
CA GLY A 64 30.06 -18.20 -12.01
C GLY A 64 30.18 -18.07 -10.48
N GLY A 65 29.79 -16.94 -9.91
CA GLY A 65 29.82 -16.72 -8.46
C GLY A 65 28.80 -17.60 -7.72
N LYS A 66 29.17 -18.07 -6.53
CA LYS A 66 28.36 -19.04 -5.74
C LYS A 66 28.19 -18.64 -4.27
N THR A 67 29.12 -17.83 -3.75
CA THR A 67 29.14 -17.48 -2.33
C THR A 67 28.78 -16.01 -2.10
N PHE A 68 28.46 -15.66 -0.85
CA PHE A 68 28.28 -14.27 -0.45
C PHE A 68 29.50 -13.41 -0.74
N GLU A 69 30.70 -13.93 -0.51
CA GLU A 69 31.95 -13.19 -0.78
C GLU A 69 32.15 -12.93 -2.28
N ASP A 70 31.79 -13.89 -3.13
CA ASP A 70 31.81 -13.69 -4.59
C ASP A 70 30.81 -12.60 -5.00
N TRP A 71 29.58 -12.65 -4.44
CA TRP A 71 28.56 -11.63 -4.65
C TRP A 71 29.05 -10.25 -4.23
N LYS A 72 29.60 -10.13 -3.03
CA LYS A 72 30.09 -8.85 -2.48
C LYS A 72 31.18 -8.26 -3.38
N LYS A 73 32.19 -9.05 -3.75
CA LYS A 73 33.28 -8.62 -4.64
C LYS A 73 32.77 -8.21 -6.01
N TRP A 74 31.88 -9.02 -6.61
CA TRP A 74 31.30 -8.74 -7.92
C TRP A 74 30.47 -7.46 -7.89
N TYR A 75 29.58 -7.31 -6.90
CA TYR A 75 28.70 -6.17 -6.76
C TYR A 75 29.47 -4.87 -6.55
N LEU A 76 30.42 -4.83 -5.61
CA LEU A 76 31.22 -3.63 -5.33
C LEU A 76 32.09 -3.22 -6.50
N ARG A 77 32.55 -4.15 -7.32
CA ARG A 77 33.27 -3.83 -8.56
C ARG A 77 32.34 -3.19 -9.60
N LYS A 78 31.12 -3.67 -9.70
CA LYS A 78 30.14 -3.18 -10.69
C LYS A 78 29.51 -1.85 -10.25
N TYR A 79 29.26 -1.68 -8.99
CA TYR A 79 28.62 -0.51 -8.38
C TYR A 79 29.45 0.04 -7.20
N PRO A 80 30.64 0.58 -7.44
CA PRO A 80 31.58 0.93 -6.36
C PRO A 80 31.08 2.02 -5.42
N LYS A 81 30.15 2.87 -5.87
CA LYS A 81 29.61 4.00 -5.10
C LYS A 81 28.18 3.79 -4.63
N ALA A 82 27.54 2.69 -5.00
CA ALA A 82 26.10 2.51 -4.76
C ALA A 82 25.72 2.48 -3.28
N ILE A 83 26.51 1.78 -2.47
CA ILE A 83 26.27 1.68 -1.02
C ILE A 83 26.45 3.05 -0.36
N ASP A 84 27.54 3.75 -0.66
CA ASP A 84 27.83 5.07 -0.09
C ASP A 84 26.76 6.10 -0.52
N GLU A 85 26.36 6.06 -1.76
CA GLU A 85 25.31 6.95 -2.30
C GLU A 85 23.96 6.67 -1.64
N ALA A 86 23.57 5.40 -1.52
CA ALA A 86 22.34 5.00 -0.82
C ALA A 86 22.39 5.42 0.66
N THR A 87 23.52 5.15 1.34
CA THR A 87 23.73 5.51 2.74
C THR A 87 23.58 7.02 2.94
N ARG A 88 24.23 7.84 2.12
CA ARG A 88 24.15 9.29 2.21
C ARG A 88 22.72 9.80 2.05
N LYS A 89 21.98 9.33 1.03
CA LYS A 89 20.59 9.70 0.80
C LYS A 89 19.69 9.39 2.01
N ILE A 90 19.87 8.21 2.59
CA ILE A 90 19.09 7.77 3.76
C ILE A 90 19.47 8.61 4.97
N TRP A 91 20.76 8.86 5.17
CA TRP A 91 21.27 9.66 6.29
C TRP A 91 20.76 11.10 6.24
N ASP A 92 20.79 11.73 5.06
CA ASP A 92 20.27 13.08 4.85
C ASP A 92 18.75 13.14 5.15
N MET A 93 18.01 12.09 4.84
CA MET A 93 16.60 12.01 5.17
C MET A 93 16.35 11.82 6.68
N LEU A 94 17.21 11.05 7.37
CA LEU A 94 17.15 10.94 8.84
C LEU A 94 17.42 12.29 9.51
N GLY A 95 18.33 13.12 8.95
CA GLY A 95 18.53 14.49 9.38
C GLY A 95 17.25 15.32 9.31
N LYS A 96 16.52 15.26 8.19
CA LYS A 96 15.22 15.93 8.03
C LYS A 96 14.17 15.42 9.01
N PHE A 97 14.16 14.12 9.30
CA PHE A 97 13.25 13.59 10.32
C PHE A 97 13.59 14.11 11.71
N LYS A 98 14.88 14.23 12.03
CA LYS A 98 15.32 14.82 13.30
C LYS A 98 14.82 16.27 13.42
N GLU A 99 15.05 17.09 12.41
CA GLU A 99 14.54 18.47 12.35
C GLU A 99 13.00 18.53 12.51
N ALA A 100 12.27 17.66 11.81
CA ALA A 100 10.82 17.60 11.92
C ALA A 100 10.38 17.24 13.35
N LEU A 101 11.04 16.27 13.98
CA LEU A 101 10.73 15.84 15.35
C LEU A 101 10.98 16.95 16.38
N GLU A 102 12.00 17.80 16.17
CA GLU A 102 12.30 18.93 17.02
C GLU A 102 11.19 20.02 17.00
N HIS A 103 10.41 20.07 15.92
CA HIS A 103 9.29 21.00 15.75
C HIS A 103 7.92 20.42 16.05
N LEU A 104 7.82 19.09 16.21
CA LEU A 104 6.55 18.45 16.58
C LEU A 104 6.32 18.50 18.09
N ASN A 105 5.07 18.73 18.46
CA ASN A 105 4.61 18.69 19.84
C ASN A 105 3.35 17.83 19.98
N GLU A 106 2.91 17.59 21.21
CA GLU A 106 1.74 16.74 21.49
C GLU A 106 0.46 17.29 20.87
N GLU A 107 0.31 18.61 20.82
CA GLU A 107 -0.86 19.26 20.20
C GLU A 107 -0.93 19.00 18.68
N ASP A 108 0.21 18.95 17.99
CA ASP A 108 0.24 18.60 16.56
C ASP A 108 -0.17 17.14 16.33
N VAL A 109 0.26 16.24 17.21
CA VAL A 109 -0.17 14.82 17.18
C VAL A 109 -1.67 14.73 17.44
N ARG A 110 -2.20 15.49 18.42
CA ARG A 110 -3.62 15.54 18.72
C ARG A 110 -4.43 16.01 17.51
N LYS A 111 -4.06 17.11 16.88
CA LYS A 111 -4.72 17.63 15.67
C LYS A 111 -4.75 16.61 14.55
N TRP A 112 -3.64 15.90 14.34
CA TRP A 112 -3.57 14.84 13.34
C TRP A 112 -4.52 13.68 13.65
N VAL A 113 -4.60 13.26 14.93
CA VAL A 113 -5.52 12.20 15.37
C VAL A 113 -6.97 12.64 15.21
N GLU A 114 -7.30 13.89 15.60
CA GLU A 114 -8.65 14.45 15.44
C GLU A 114 -9.06 14.52 13.96
N ASP A 115 -8.16 14.99 13.08
CA ASP A 115 -8.41 15.00 11.63
C ASP A 115 -8.67 13.57 11.10
N LEU A 116 -7.86 12.59 11.52
CA LEU A 116 -8.02 11.20 11.07
C LEU A 116 -9.34 10.59 11.57
N VAL A 117 -9.59 10.70 12.87
CA VAL A 117 -10.70 9.99 13.55
C VAL A 117 -12.04 10.68 13.33
N LEU A 118 -12.08 12.00 13.39
CA LEU A 118 -13.34 12.76 13.29
C LEU A 118 -13.62 13.18 11.84
N VAL A 119 -12.68 13.92 11.23
CA VAL A 119 -12.94 14.56 9.93
C VAL A 119 -12.94 13.51 8.80
N LYS A 120 -11.87 12.74 8.65
CA LYS A 120 -11.75 11.79 7.53
C LYS A 120 -12.73 10.62 7.62
N THR A 121 -13.05 10.18 8.85
CA THR A 121 -14.08 9.15 9.03
C THR A 121 -15.44 9.68 8.65
N TYR A 122 -15.80 10.90 9.12
CA TYR A 122 -17.06 11.55 8.77
C TYR A 122 -17.16 11.83 7.25
N GLU A 123 -16.08 12.37 6.65
CA GLU A 123 -16.01 12.54 5.20
C GLU A 123 -16.26 11.22 4.45
N GLY A 124 -15.69 10.11 4.93
CA GLY A 124 -15.87 8.79 4.32
C GLY A 124 -17.33 8.36 4.30
N LEU A 125 -18.01 8.52 5.43
CA LEU A 125 -19.44 8.19 5.57
C LEU A 125 -20.32 9.09 4.70
N MET A 126 -20.12 10.40 4.79
CA MET A 126 -20.95 11.37 4.06
C MET A 126 -20.69 11.37 2.57
N LEU A 127 -19.48 11.01 2.14
CA LEU A 127 -19.14 10.96 0.73
C LEU A 127 -19.91 9.86 -0.02
N GLN A 128 -20.13 8.71 0.59
CA GLN A 128 -20.92 7.63 -0.03
C GLN A 128 -22.36 8.09 -0.26
N GLU A 129 -22.99 8.71 0.75
CA GLU A 129 -24.33 9.26 0.60
C GLU A 129 -24.38 10.38 -0.45
N ALA A 130 -23.42 11.31 -0.44
CA ALA A 130 -23.33 12.39 -1.41
C ALA A 130 -23.18 11.88 -2.86
N ILE A 131 -22.36 10.83 -3.07
CA ILE A 131 -22.22 10.19 -4.37
C ILE A 131 -23.52 9.51 -4.78
N LEU A 132 -24.15 8.75 -3.88
CA LEU A 132 -25.41 8.08 -4.13
C LEU A 132 -26.51 9.07 -4.53
N LYS A 133 -26.66 10.14 -3.76
CA LYS A 133 -27.58 11.24 -4.03
C LYS A 133 -27.32 11.86 -5.40
N LYS A 134 -26.04 12.19 -5.68
CA LYS A 134 -25.68 12.81 -6.96
C LYS A 134 -26.00 11.92 -8.16
N VAL A 135 -25.69 10.63 -8.07
CA VAL A 135 -26.00 9.67 -9.15
C VAL A 135 -27.51 9.50 -9.31
N ALA A 136 -28.27 9.42 -8.21
CA ALA A 136 -29.72 9.34 -8.27
C ALA A 136 -30.34 10.57 -8.95
N GLU A 137 -29.85 11.78 -8.63
CA GLU A 137 -30.26 13.03 -9.29
C GLU A 137 -29.98 13.00 -10.80
N GLU A 138 -28.79 12.55 -11.23
CA GLU A 138 -28.40 12.47 -12.65
C GLU A 138 -29.31 11.52 -13.47
N VAL A 139 -29.80 10.46 -12.86
CA VAL A 139 -30.70 9.49 -13.53
C VAL A 139 -32.16 9.74 -13.25
N GLY A 140 -32.52 10.84 -12.55
CA GLY A 140 -33.91 11.19 -12.23
C GLY A 140 -34.61 10.20 -11.31
N ALA A 141 -33.89 9.62 -10.37
CA ALA A 141 -34.30 8.59 -9.42
C ALA A 141 -34.28 9.07 -7.98
N GLY A 142 -34.94 8.35 -7.08
CA GLY A 142 -34.76 8.44 -5.64
C GLY A 142 -33.59 7.57 -5.18
N TYR A 143 -33.22 7.70 -3.91
CA TYR A 143 -32.21 6.83 -3.28
C TYR A 143 -32.55 6.55 -1.82
N ARG A 144 -31.96 5.49 -1.29
CA ARG A 144 -31.87 5.21 0.13
C ARG A 144 -30.49 4.61 0.47
N LEU A 145 -30.05 4.81 1.69
CA LEU A 145 -28.87 4.12 2.19
C LEU A 145 -29.14 2.62 2.34
N ALA A 146 -28.09 1.83 2.32
CA ALA A 146 -28.18 0.40 2.57
C ALA A 146 -28.59 0.13 4.01
N THR A 147 -29.30 -0.96 4.23
CA THR A 147 -29.52 -1.52 5.57
C THR A 147 -28.26 -2.24 6.05
N PRO A 148 -28.08 -2.49 7.37
CA PRO A 148 -26.93 -3.25 7.87
C PRO A 148 -26.77 -4.63 7.21
N GLU A 149 -27.87 -5.26 6.83
CA GLU A 149 -27.87 -6.54 6.12
C GLU A 149 -27.36 -6.42 4.68
N GLU A 150 -27.71 -5.33 4.01
CA GLU A 150 -27.22 -5.01 2.66
C GLU A 150 -25.75 -4.59 2.69
N GLU A 151 -25.33 -3.80 3.69
CA GLU A 151 -23.91 -3.43 3.91
C GLU A 151 -23.02 -4.67 4.11
N SER A 152 -23.51 -5.66 4.84
CA SER A 152 -22.76 -6.92 5.02
C SER A 152 -22.53 -7.69 3.72
N LYS A 153 -23.32 -7.39 2.68
CA LYS A 153 -23.22 -7.94 1.32
C LYS A 153 -22.46 -7.01 0.36
N GLY A 154 -21.83 -5.95 0.89
CA GLY A 154 -21.06 -4.98 0.10
C GLY A 154 -21.91 -3.97 -0.68
N ILE A 155 -23.19 -3.80 -0.34
CA ILE A 155 -24.07 -2.78 -0.92
C ILE A 155 -23.95 -1.53 -0.04
N ASP A 156 -23.66 -0.38 -0.64
CA ASP A 156 -23.53 0.89 0.08
C ASP A 156 -24.83 1.74 -0.02
N GLY A 157 -25.72 1.44 -0.97
CA GLY A 157 -27.02 2.10 -1.12
C GLY A 157 -27.85 1.52 -2.25
N VAL A 158 -29.04 2.10 -2.43
CA VAL A 158 -30.01 1.67 -3.43
C VAL A 158 -30.53 2.90 -4.18
N ILE A 159 -30.52 2.84 -5.51
CA ILE A 159 -31.17 3.81 -6.39
C ILE A 159 -32.57 3.30 -6.70
N ILE A 160 -33.56 4.17 -6.55
CA ILE A 160 -34.97 3.82 -6.71
C ILE A 160 -35.54 4.53 -7.95
N LEU A 161 -35.73 3.79 -9.03
CA LEU A 161 -36.29 4.30 -10.26
C LEU A 161 -37.67 3.68 -10.53
N LYS A 162 -38.71 4.49 -10.45
CA LYS A 162 -40.10 4.03 -10.53
C LYS A 162 -40.37 2.93 -9.48
N ASN A 163 -40.55 1.68 -9.92
CA ASN A 163 -40.77 0.53 -9.06
C ASN A 163 -39.61 -0.45 -9.03
N ARG A 164 -38.39 0.01 -9.41
CA ARG A 164 -37.18 -0.82 -9.41
C ARG A 164 -36.20 -0.33 -8.36
N GLU A 165 -35.66 -1.23 -7.59
CA GLU A 165 -34.56 -1.00 -6.68
C GLU A 165 -33.25 -1.52 -7.31
N ILE A 166 -32.26 -0.63 -7.43
CA ILE A 166 -30.96 -0.92 -8.04
C ILE A 166 -29.92 -0.81 -6.92
N PRO A 167 -29.45 -1.94 -6.36
CA PRO A 167 -28.42 -1.93 -5.33
C PRO A 167 -27.09 -1.49 -5.93
N VAL A 168 -26.35 -0.65 -5.22
CA VAL A 168 -25.05 -0.12 -5.67
C VAL A 168 -23.97 -0.27 -4.63
N SER A 169 -22.74 -0.49 -5.09
CA SER A 169 -21.49 -0.47 -4.31
C SER A 169 -20.65 0.70 -4.73
N ILE A 170 -20.20 1.52 -3.77
CA ILE A 170 -19.45 2.76 -4.02
C ILE A 170 -18.01 2.56 -3.58
N LYS A 171 -17.05 2.55 -4.51
CA LYS A 171 -15.65 2.25 -4.20
C LYS A 171 -14.72 3.30 -4.81
N PRO A 172 -13.62 3.65 -4.11
CA PRO A 172 -12.59 4.50 -4.71
C PRO A 172 -11.86 3.76 -5.83
N LYS A 173 -11.42 4.50 -6.83
CA LYS A 173 -10.66 3.96 -7.97
C LYS A 173 -9.41 3.19 -7.55
N THR A 174 -8.77 3.61 -6.46
CA THR A 174 -7.60 2.92 -5.89
C THR A 174 -7.93 1.51 -5.41
N TYR A 175 -9.13 1.29 -4.87
CA TYR A 175 -9.61 -0.03 -4.46
C TYR A 175 -9.70 -0.98 -5.66
N VAL A 176 -10.33 -0.53 -6.75
CA VAL A 176 -10.49 -1.31 -7.98
C VAL A 176 -9.15 -1.64 -8.65
N MET A 177 -8.15 -0.75 -8.52
CA MET A 177 -6.82 -0.96 -9.11
C MET A 177 -5.92 -1.90 -8.28
N GLN A 178 -6.16 -2.03 -6.98
CA GLN A 178 -5.37 -2.88 -6.09
C GLN A 178 -5.86 -4.34 -6.09
N GLU A 179 -7.14 -4.57 -6.27
CA GLU A 179 -7.71 -5.91 -6.39
C GLU A 179 -7.61 -6.39 -7.84
N ARG A 180 -6.62 -7.26 -8.11
CA ARG A 180 -6.51 -7.97 -9.40
C ARG A 180 -7.68 -8.93 -9.67
N HIS A 181 -8.47 -9.21 -8.64
CA HIS A 181 -9.72 -9.96 -8.70
C HIS A 181 -10.75 -9.16 -7.89
N LEU A 182 -11.69 -8.50 -8.58
CA LEU A 182 -12.92 -8.09 -7.93
C LEU A 182 -13.52 -9.34 -7.29
N PRO A 183 -13.87 -9.33 -5.99
CA PRO A 183 -14.58 -10.46 -5.41
C PRO A 183 -15.79 -10.76 -6.30
N GLU A 184 -15.98 -12.01 -6.71
CA GLU A 184 -17.14 -12.45 -7.51
C GLU A 184 -18.49 -12.18 -6.80
N GLU A 185 -18.45 -11.55 -5.63
CA GLU A 185 -19.59 -11.34 -4.73
C GLU A 185 -20.06 -9.89 -4.57
N LEU A 186 -19.62 -8.92 -5.37
CA LEU A 186 -20.27 -7.60 -5.35
C LEU A 186 -21.71 -7.73 -5.86
N LYS A 187 -22.65 -7.78 -4.91
CA LYS A 187 -24.10 -7.95 -5.22
C LYS A 187 -24.79 -6.68 -5.71
N GLY A 188 -24.03 -5.58 -5.91
CA GLY A 188 -24.54 -4.29 -6.38
C GLY A 188 -23.82 -3.79 -7.62
N TYR A 189 -24.44 -2.88 -8.35
CA TYR A 189 -23.82 -2.18 -9.47
C TYR A 189 -22.72 -1.26 -8.95
N LEU A 190 -21.52 -1.35 -9.53
CA LEU A 190 -20.35 -0.63 -9.06
C LEU A 190 -20.39 0.84 -9.49
N ILE A 191 -20.24 1.74 -8.52
CA ILE A 191 -19.97 3.17 -8.74
C ILE A 191 -18.53 3.41 -8.30
N VAL A 192 -17.70 3.92 -9.22
CA VAL A 192 -16.28 4.20 -8.94
C VAL A 192 -16.08 5.70 -8.85
N TYR A 193 -15.40 6.15 -7.78
CA TYR A 193 -15.04 7.55 -7.66
C TYR A 193 -13.54 7.79 -7.55
N GLU A 194 -13.09 8.95 -8.03
CA GLU A 194 -11.71 9.43 -7.95
C GLU A 194 -11.68 10.86 -7.38
N LYS A 195 -11.09 11.04 -6.20
CA LYS A 195 -10.85 12.39 -5.65
C LYS A 195 -9.69 13.04 -6.40
N LYS A 196 -9.92 14.19 -7.04
CA LYS A 196 -8.90 15.05 -7.65
C LYS A 196 -8.79 16.36 -6.85
N LYS A 197 -7.73 17.13 -7.09
CA LYS A 197 -7.43 18.33 -6.29
C LYS A 197 -8.64 19.23 -6.00
N ASN A 198 -9.54 19.44 -6.98
CA ASN A 198 -10.68 20.37 -6.85
C ASN A 198 -12.01 19.73 -7.28
N LYS A 199 -12.07 18.41 -7.47
CA LYS A 199 -13.30 17.72 -7.90
C LYS A 199 -13.26 16.24 -7.58
N ILE A 200 -14.46 15.65 -7.53
CA ILE A 200 -14.64 14.21 -7.50
C ILE A 200 -15.18 13.80 -8.86
N VAL A 201 -14.55 12.82 -9.48
CA VAL A 201 -15.04 12.19 -10.72
C VAL A 201 -15.75 10.90 -10.32
N ILE A 202 -16.97 10.73 -10.76
CA ILE A 202 -17.82 9.58 -10.43
C ILE A 202 -18.15 8.86 -11.73
N ASP A 203 -17.78 7.59 -11.83
CA ASP A 203 -18.18 6.71 -12.91
C ASP A 203 -19.30 5.78 -12.42
N TYR A 204 -20.49 5.98 -12.95
CA TYR A 204 -21.67 5.19 -12.66
C TYR A 204 -22.21 4.47 -13.92
N SER A 205 -21.37 4.32 -14.95
CA SER A 205 -21.72 3.64 -16.20
C SER A 205 -22.39 2.26 -15.99
N PRO A 206 -21.96 1.44 -15.01
CA PRO A 206 -22.63 0.17 -14.72
C PRO A 206 -24.09 0.33 -14.28
N VAL A 207 -24.43 1.44 -13.59
CA VAL A 207 -25.80 1.71 -13.17
C VAL A 207 -26.71 1.97 -14.38
N LEU A 208 -26.20 2.65 -15.42
CA LEU A 208 -26.95 2.92 -16.64
C LEU A 208 -27.38 1.64 -17.39
N THR A 209 -26.64 0.54 -17.20
CA THR A 209 -27.01 -0.75 -17.82
C THR A 209 -28.17 -1.44 -17.10
N ALA A 210 -28.52 -0.99 -15.90
CA ALA A 210 -29.60 -1.51 -15.08
C ALA A 210 -30.90 -0.70 -15.24
N LEU A 211 -30.84 0.48 -15.88
CA LEU A 211 -31.98 1.36 -16.11
C LEU A 211 -32.75 0.92 -17.33
#